data_3a9128385044b57539631af481e1d23f
#
_entry.id   3a9128385044b57539631af481e1d23f
#
_cell.length_a   1.000
_cell.length_b   1.000
_cell.length_c   1.000
_cell.angle_alpha   90.00
_cell.angle_beta   90.00
_cell.angle_gamma   90.00
#
_symmetry.space_group_name_H-M   'P 1'
#
loop_
_entity.id
_entity.type
_entity.pdbx_description
1 polymer ?
#
loop_
_entity_poly.entity_id
_entity_poly.type
_entity_poly.pdbx_seq_one_letter_code
_entity_poly.pdbx_strand_id
1 'polypeptide(L)'
;EATFKLLEESWTKVRRRPRTYRVFLDDPDIKVKMLRPQEIPTLVGDGLYDVGITGQDWIDENKADVEKLLDLEYGKIKLVIAIPDSHKFTSLDDMIWTYGKKKKILRISSEYLTNASKFIKNCKSYKKLYGSKDPQIVTPWLRLGTNKNVQIHLSFGATEAKPPEDVDAIMDVTETGTTLKQNQLKIVDTVMESSAHLIANKKSLKDKQKRQKIFDIVTLMRGAVQGRKYLHIYM
;
A
#
# COMPACT_ATOMS: atom_id res chain seq x y z
N GLU A 1 11.49 -8.90 6.30
CA GLU A 1 11.87 -9.63 7.53
C GLU A 1 10.66 -10.26 8.22
N ALA A 2 9.60 -9.51 8.50
CA ALA A 2 8.38 -10.01 9.17
C ALA A 2 7.71 -11.17 8.43
N THR A 3 7.65 -11.12 7.10
CA THR A 3 7.11 -12.22 6.27
C THR A 3 7.93 -13.51 6.42
N PHE A 4 9.26 -13.40 6.50
CA PHE A 4 10.11 -14.58 6.72
C PHE A 4 9.87 -15.20 8.09
N LYS A 5 9.82 -14.36 9.13
CA LYS A 5 9.48 -14.83 10.48
C LYS A 5 8.15 -15.57 10.51
N LEU A 6 7.12 -15.04 9.83
CA LEU A 6 5.83 -15.72 9.71
C LEU A 6 5.95 -17.07 8.98
N LEU A 7 6.73 -17.16 7.90
CA LEU A 7 6.96 -18.43 7.22
C LEU A 7 7.68 -19.45 8.12
N GLU A 8 8.71 -19.03 8.85
CA GLU A 8 9.45 -19.86 9.81
C GLU A 8 8.58 -20.35 10.99
N GLU A 9 7.60 -19.56 11.41
CA GLU A 9 6.61 -19.93 12.42
C GLU A 9 5.51 -20.86 11.88
N SER A 10 5.28 -20.83 10.53
CA SER A 10 4.22 -21.60 9.86
C SER A 10 4.72 -22.93 9.29
N TRP A 11 5.99 -23.06 8.96
CA TRP A 11 6.60 -24.26 8.36
C TRP A 11 7.83 -24.72 9.14
N THR A 12 8.04 -26.02 9.21
CA THR A 12 9.15 -26.60 9.97
C THR A 12 10.51 -26.29 9.36
N LYS A 13 10.61 -26.16 8.03
CA LYS A 13 11.85 -25.87 7.32
C LYS A 13 11.62 -24.78 6.27
N VAL A 14 12.21 -23.62 6.51
CA VAL A 14 12.27 -22.51 5.54
C VAL A 14 13.72 -22.28 5.15
N ARG A 15 14.04 -22.36 3.87
CA ARG A 15 15.40 -22.18 3.37
C ARG A 15 15.45 -21.05 2.34
N ARG A 16 16.34 -20.08 2.57
CA ARG A 16 16.68 -19.03 1.64
C ARG A 16 18.14 -19.11 1.27
N ARG A 17 18.45 -19.12 -0.01
CA ARG A 17 19.83 -18.97 -0.48
C ARG A 17 20.17 -17.48 -0.65
N PRO A 18 21.38 -17.04 -0.34
CA PRO A 18 21.83 -15.68 -0.60
C PRO A 18 21.61 -15.27 -2.07
N ARG A 19 21.19 -14.03 -2.29
CA ARG A 19 21.00 -13.45 -3.63
C ARG A 19 19.99 -14.17 -4.54
N THR A 20 19.08 -14.97 -3.99
CA THR A 20 17.96 -15.54 -4.74
C THR A 20 16.63 -14.99 -4.28
N TYR A 21 15.67 -14.89 -5.19
CA TYR A 21 14.29 -14.52 -4.89
C TYR A 21 13.39 -15.73 -4.62
N ARG A 22 13.94 -16.94 -4.60
CA ARG A 22 13.23 -18.19 -4.29
C ARG A 22 13.44 -18.58 -2.84
N VAL A 23 12.34 -18.96 -2.21
CA VAL A 23 12.29 -19.52 -0.84
C VAL A 23 11.79 -20.95 -0.96
N PHE A 24 12.39 -21.88 -0.21
CA PHE A 24 12.04 -23.28 -0.21
C PHE A 24 11.40 -23.60 1.14
N LEU A 25 10.23 -24.19 1.08
CA LEU A 25 9.51 -24.75 2.22
C LEU A 25 9.69 -26.29 2.23
N ASP A 26 9.34 -26.93 3.34
CA ASP A 26 9.30 -28.38 3.45
C ASP A 26 8.06 -29.01 2.78
N ASP A 27 7.24 -28.20 2.12
CA ASP A 27 6.13 -28.63 1.26
C ASP A 27 6.55 -28.50 -0.22
N PRO A 28 6.74 -29.62 -0.95
CA PRO A 28 7.21 -29.62 -2.33
C PRO A 28 6.20 -29.04 -3.33
N ASP A 29 4.92 -28.99 -2.96
CA ASP A 29 3.84 -28.46 -3.81
C ASP A 29 3.80 -26.93 -3.77
N ILE A 30 4.48 -26.30 -2.81
CA ILE A 30 4.49 -24.84 -2.64
C ILE A 30 5.77 -24.25 -3.22
N LYS A 31 5.63 -23.41 -4.27
CA LYS A 31 6.71 -22.64 -4.85
C LYS A 31 6.64 -21.20 -4.42
N VAL A 32 7.59 -20.74 -3.62
CA VAL A 32 7.62 -19.37 -3.08
C VAL A 32 8.64 -18.51 -3.84
N LYS A 33 8.22 -17.32 -4.24
CA LYS A 33 9.06 -16.29 -4.85
C LYS A 33 8.85 -14.95 -4.14
N MET A 34 9.95 -14.25 -3.89
CA MET A 34 9.92 -12.90 -3.35
C MET A 34 9.76 -11.89 -4.49
N LEU A 35 8.81 -10.99 -4.34
CA LEU A 35 8.51 -9.91 -5.28
C LEU A 35 8.35 -8.60 -4.52
N ARG A 36 8.27 -7.50 -5.24
CA ARG A 36 7.91 -6.22 -4.65
C ARG A 36 6.42 -6.20 -4.27
N PRO A 37 6.05 -5.68 -3.08
CA PRO A 37 4.65 -5.63 -2.63
C PRO A 37 3.71 -4.96 -3.64
N GLN A 38 4.22 -3.96 -4.38
CA GLN A 38 3.48 -3.21 -5.40
C GLN A 38 2.95 -4.09 -6.54
N GLU A 39 3.69 -5.12 -6.91
CA GLU A 39 3.38 -5.98 -8.07
C GLU A 39 2.48 -7.16 -7.72
N ILE A 40 2.55 -7.63 -6.46
CA ILE A 40 1.90 -8.86 -6.00
C ILE A 40 0.38 -8.87 -6.27
N PRO A 41 -0.40 -7.81 -5.96
CA PRO A 41 -1.84 -7.82 -6.18
C PRO A 41 -2.23 -8.08 -7.62
N THR A 42 -1.56 -7.42 -8.57
CA THR A 42 -1.80 -7.60 -10.02
C THR A 42 -1.45 -9.01 -10.46
N LEU A 43 -0.27 -9.50 -10.08
CA LEU A 43 0.20 -10.84 -10.46
C LEU A 43 -0.71 -11.96 -9.93
N VAL A 44 -1.26 -11.79 -8.72
CA VAL A 44 -2.25 -12.73 -8.16
C VAL A 44 -3.61 -12.55 -8.85
N GLY A 45 -4.07 -11.33 -9.06
CA GLY A 45 -5.33 -11.05 -9.76
C GLY A 45 -5.36 -11.65 -11.16
N ASP A 46 -4.28 -11.52 -11.91
CA ASP A 46 -4.11 -12.05 -13.27
C ASP A 46 -3.92 -13.59 -13.31
N GLY A 47 -3.71 -14.23 -12.15
CA GLY A 47 -3.57 -15.68 -12.04
C GLY A 47 -2.18 -16.21 -12.36
N LEU A 48 -1.17 -15.35 -12.39
CA LEU A 48 0.24 -15.76 -12.51
C LEU A 48 0.76 -16.42 -11.21
N TYR A 49 0.12 -16.08 -10.09
CA TYR A 49 0.33 -16.68 -8.78
C TYR A 49 -1.02 -17.04 -8.15
N ASP A 50 -1.06 -18.15 -7.44
CA ASP A 50 -2.28 -18.62 -6.76
C ASP A 50 -2.57 -17.84 -5.49
N VAL A 51 -1.52 -17.44 -4.77
CA VAL A 51 -1.57 -16.67 -3.53
C VAL A 51 -0.44 -15.64 -3.48
N GLY A 52 -0.60 -14.63 -2.63
CA GLY A 52 0.42 -13.62 -2.37
C GLY A 52 0.28 -12.98 -1.00
N ILE A 53 1.35 -12.36 -0.52
CA ILE A 53 1.36 -11.55 0.69
C ILE A 53 1.70 -10.12 0.28
N THR A 54 0.81 -9.18 0.59
CA THR A 54 0.96 -7.76 0.26
C THR A 54 0.17 -6.88 1.22
N GLY A 55 0.40 -5.57 1.21
CA GLY A 55 -0.37 -4.61 1.99
C GLY A 55 -1.76 -4.33 1.40
N GLN A 56 -2.73 -4.00 2.26
CA GLN A 56 -4.06 -3.55 1.84
C GLN A 56 -3.97 -2.32 0.93
N ASP A 57 -3.04 -1.42 1.21
CA ASP A 57 -2.74 -0.21 0.43
C ASP A 57 -2.44 -0.53 -1.04
N TRP A 58 -1.65 -1.57 -1.31
CA TRP A 58 -1.31 -2.00 -2.66
C TRP A 58 -2.45 -2.76 -3.35
N ILE A 59 -3.29 -3.49 -2.60
CA ILE A 59 -4.49 -4.11 -3.16
C ILE A 59 -5.43 -3.01 -3.70
N ASP A 60 -5.63 -1.95 -2.92
CA ASP A 60 -6.49 -0.83 -3.28
C ASP A 60 -5.88 0.03 -4.40
N GLU A 61 -4.55 0.26 -4.36
CA GLU A 61 -3.85 1.01 -5.41
C GLU A 61 -3.98 0.35 -6.77
N ASN A 62 -3.79 -0.97 -6.82
CA ASN A 62 -3.89 -1.74 -8.07
C ASN A 62 -5.34 -2.05 -8.46
N LYS A 63 -6.34 -1.80 -7.61
CA LYS A 63 -7.73 -2.25 -7.81
C LYS A 63 -7.79 -3.74 -8.16
N ALA A 64 -6.94 -4.53 -7.51
CA ALA A 64 -6.75 -5.93 -7.86
C ALA A 64 -7.97 -6.78 -7.54
N ASP A 65 -8.38 -7.63 -8.49
CA ASP A 65 -9.49 -8.56 -8.31
C ASP A 65 -9.03 -9.86 -7.62
N VAL A 66 -8.78 -9.75 -6.32
CA VAL A 66 -8.28 -10.83 -5.46
C VAL A 66 -9.22 -11.10 -4.29
N GLU A 67 -9.09 -12.29 -3.70
CA GLU A 67 -9.76 -12.64 -2.44
C GLU A 67 -8.80 -12.43 -1.28
N LYS A 68 -9.23 -11.68 -0.25
CA LYS A 68 -8.48 -11.51 0.99
C LYS A 68 -8.80 -12.66 1.94
N LEU A 69 -7.79 -13.44 2.32
CA LEU A 69 -7.98 -14.65 3.11
C LEU A 69 -7.66 -14.45 4.59
N LEU A 70 -6.64 -13.66 4.89
CA LEU A 70 -6.16 -13.46 6.25
C LEU A 70 -5.42 -12.13 6.40
N ASP A 71 -5.76 -11.35 7.43
CA ASP A 71 -4.91 -10.27 7.93
C ASP A 71 -3.77 -10.88 8.73
N LEU A 72 -2.54 -10.58 8.37
CA LEU A 72 -1.34 -11.15 8.99
C LEU A 72 -0.86 -10.32 10.20
N GLU A 73 -1.54 -9.23 10.50
CA GLU A 73 -1.38 -8.36 11.69
C GLU A 73 0.03 -7.75 11.85
N TYR A 74 0.83 -7.72 10.78
CA TYR A 74 2.13 -7.03 10.76
C TYR A 74 2.22 -6.03 9.60
N GLY A 75 3.29 -5.22 9.56
CA GLY A 75 3.48 -4.19 8.55
C GLY A 75 2.38 -3.13 8.61
N LYS A 76 1.94 -2.78 9.83
CA LYS A 76 0.93 -1.76 10.05
C LYS A 76 1.48 -0.39 9.69
N ILE A 77 0.87 0.25 8.71
CA ILE A 77 1.22 1.58 8.23
C ILE A 77 -0.02 2.44 8.08
N LYS A 78 0.20 3.75 8.04
CA LYS A 78 -0.81 4.73 7.64
C LYS A 78 -0.40 5.36 6.33
N LEU A 79 -1.30 5.43 5.36
CA LEU A 79 -1.16 6.26 4.18
C LEU A 79 -1.68 7.66 4.56
N VAL A 80 -0.82 8.66 4.48
CA VAL A 80 -1.11 10.01 5.00
C VAL A 80 -0.86 11.09 3.96
N ILE A 81 -1.49 12.24 4.14
CA ILE A 81 -1.11 13.48 3.48
C ILE A 81 -0.20 14.25 4.44
N ALA A 82 0.98 14.62 3.95
CA ALA A 82 1.91 15.46 4.69
C ALA A 82 2.31 16.70 3.88
N ILE A 83 2.53 17.79 4.58
CA ILE A 83 2.88 19.11 4.03
C ILE A 83 4.00 19.73 4.85
N PRO A 84 4.73 20.73 4.34
CA PRO A 84 5.73 21.46 5.11
C PRO A 84 5.14 22.04 6.41
N ASP A 85 5.88 21.92 7.52
CA ASP A 85 5.47 22.44 8.83
C ASP A 85 5.17 23.94 8.81
N SER A 86 5.87 24.69 7.94
CA SER A 86 5.70 26.13 7.74
C SER A 86 4.32 26.51 7.17
N HIS A 87 3.61 25.57 6.55
CA HIS A 87 2.28 25.81 6.00
C HIS A 87 1.21 25.79 7.08
N LYS A 88 0.23 26.73 6.98
CA LYS A 88 -0.86 26.87 7.98
C LYS A 88 -2.06 25.99 7.70
N PHE A 89 -2.03 25.18 6.65
CA PHE A 89 -3.15 24.29 6.30
C PHE A 89 -3.35 23.19 7.33
N THR A 90 -4.58 22.79 7.52
CA THR A 90 -5.01 21.74 8.47
C THR A 90 -5.50 20.48 7.77
N SER A 91 -5.75 20.54 6.47
CA SER A 91 -6.18 19.41 5.64
C SER A 91 -5.84 19.62 4.16
N LEU A 92 -5.86 18.56 3.37
CA LEU A 92 -5.76 18.65 1.91
C LEU A 92 -6.97 19.40 1.32
N ASP A 93 -8.15 19.25 1.92
CA ASP A 93 -9.37 19.96 1.47
C ASP A 93 -9.19 21.48 1.56
N ASP A 94 -8.61 21.98 2.67
CA ASP A 94 -8.27 23.39 2.86
C ASP A 94 -7.23 23.89 1.83
N MET A 95 -6.20 23.09 1.55
CA MET A 95 -5.23 23.40 0.50
C MET A 95 -5.90 23.50 -0.88
N ILE A 96 -6.72 22.52 -1.25
CA ILE A 96 -7.45 22.50 -2.54
C ILE A 96 -8.30 23.75 -2.68
N TRP A 97 -9.03 24.15 -1.62
CA TRP A 97 -9.85 25.37 -1.63
C TRP A 97 -9.00 26.61 -1.86
N THR A 98 -7.95 26.75 -1.08
CA THR A 98 -7.10 27.94 -1.11
C THR A 98 -6.35 28.08 -2.44
N TYR A 99 -5.76 26.98 -2.94
CA TYR A 99 -5.06 26.98 -4.22
C TYR A 99 -6.02 27.23 -5.39
N GLY A 100 -7.20 26.61 -5.37
CA GLY A 100 -8.19 26.81 -6.41
C GLY A 100 -8.71 28.23 -6.48
N LYS A 101 -8.98 28.86 -5.33
CA LYS A 101 -9.38 30.30 -5.27
C LYS A 101 -8.30 31.24 -5.78
N LYS A 102 -7.03 30.92 -5.51
CA LYS A 102 -5.88 31.71 -5.99
C LYS A 102 -5.44 31.33 -7.41
N LYS A 103 -6.14 30.42 -8.07
CA LYS A 103 -5.79 29.86 -9.40
C LYS A 103 -4.34 29.34 -9.47
N LYS A 104 -3.83 28.83 -8.36
CA LYS A 104 -2.53 28.15 -8.27
C LYS A 104 -2.67 26.65 -8.52
N ILE A 105 -1.65 26.04 -9.11
CA ILE A 105 -1.57 24.61 -9.28
C ILE A 105 -1.16 23.98 -7.94
N LEU A 106 -1.91 23.00 -7.47
CA LEU A 106 -1.55 22.16 -6.34
C LEU A 106 -0.85 20.90 -6.85
N ARG A 107 0.39 20.66 -6.42
CA ARG A 107 1.19 19.50 -6.78
C ARG A 107 1.34 18.58 -5.59
N ILE A 108 1.04 17.31 -5.79
CA ILE A 108 1.12 16.27 -4.76
C ILE A 108 1.99 15.15 -5.31
N SER A 109 3.04 14.73 -4.58
CA SER A 109 3.88 13.60 -4.98
C SER A 109 3.46 12.33 -4.26
N SER A 110 3.40 11.19 -4.97
CA SER A 110 3.03 9.90 -4.39
C SER A 110 3.45 8.73 -5.27
N GLU A 111 3.68 7.56 -4.66
CA GLU A 111 3.67 6.26 -5.37
C GLU A 111 2.23 5.73 -5.56
N TYR A 112 1.27 6.22 -4.77
CA TYR A 112 -0.13 5.77 -4.71
C TYR A 112 -1.05 6.67 -5.55
N LEU A 113 -0.97 6.55 -6.87
CA LEU A 113 -1.68 7.45 -7.81
C LEU A 113 -3.20 7.27 -7.77
N THR A 114 -3.66 6.01 -7.66
CA THR A 114 -5.09 5.66 -7.59
C THR A 114 -5.69 6.12 -6.27
N ASN A 115 -5.04 5.80 -5.15
CA ASN A 115 -5.50 6.19 -3.82
C ASN A 115 -5.50 7.72 -3.68
N ALA A 116 -4.47 8.41 -4.18
CA ALA A 116 -4.39 9.85 -4.20
C ALA A 116 -5.54 10.47 -5.02
N SER A 117 -5.78 9.98 -6.23
CA SER A 117 -6.88 10.46 -7.07
C SER A 117 -8.23 10.27 -6.40
N LYS A 118 -8.46 9.09 -5.79
CA LYS A 118 -9.70 8.77 -5.07
C LYS A 118 -9.90 9.69 -3.86
N PHE A 119 -8.87 9.90 -3.05
CA PHE A 119 -8.94 10.77 -1.88
C PHE A 119 -9.22 12.22 -2.27
N ILE A 120 -8.48 12.77 -3.22
CA ILE A 120 -8.66 14.14 -3.75
C ILE A 120 -10.08 14.34 -4.27
N LYS A 121 -10.59 13.42 -5.09
CA LYS A 121 -11.96 13.50 -5.65
C LYS A 121 -13.04 13.44 -4.57
N ASN A 122 -12.76 12.87 -3.41
CA ASN A 122 -13.70 12.83 -2.29
C ASN A 122 -13.71 14.11 -1.45
N CYS A 123 -12.68 14.95 -1.53
CA CYS A 123 -12.62 16.25 -0.87
C CYS A 123 -13.80 17.14 -1.29
N LYS A 124 -14.44 17.80 -0.31
CA LYS A 124 -15.59 18.68 -0.55
C LYS A 124 -15.22 19.88 -1.45
N SER A 125 -14.08 20.47 -1.16
CA SER A 125 -13.54 21.60 -1.93
C SER A 125 -13.25 21.22 -3.38
N TYR A 126 -12.72 19.99 -3.60
CA TYR A 126 -12.47 19.50 -4.95
C TYR A 126 -13.77 19.36 -5.75
N LYS A 127 -14.77 18.70 -5.16
CA LYS A 127 -16.10 18.53 -5.80
C LYS A 127 -16.73 19.88 -6.14
N LYS A 128 -16.61 20.86 -5.24
CA LYS A 128 -17.19 22.19 -5.43
C LYS A 128 -16.48 23.00 -6.52
N LEU A 129 -15.15 22.92 -6.63
CA LEU A 129 -14.37 23.71 -7.56
C LEU A 129 -14.24 23.07 -8.95
N TYR A 130 -14.17 21.73 -9.01
CA TYR A 130 -13.78 21.01 -10.22
C TYR A 130 -14.77 19.95 -10.65
N GLY A 131 -15.81 19.66 -9.85
CA GLY A 131 -16.86 18.68 -10.16
C GLY A 131 -16.29 17.26 -10.27
N SER A 132 -16.62 16.59 -11.36
CA SER A 132 -16.21 15.20 -11.64
C SER A 132 -14.87 15.08 -12.38
N LYS A 133 -14.19 16.19 -12.69
CA LYS A 133 -12.90 16.16 -13.40
C LYS A 133 -11.88 15.33 -12.62
N ASP A 134 -11.11 14.50 -13.33
CA ASP A 134 -10.02 13.76 -12.72
C ASP A 134 -8.80 14.65 -12.51
N PRO A 135 -8.13 14.61 -11.33
CA PRO A 135 -6.85 15.26 -11.12
C PRO A 135 -5.85 14.74 -12.14
N GLN A 136 -4.91 15.60 -12.55
CA GLN A 136 -3.92 15.21 -13.53
C GLN A 136 -2.84 14.34 -12.89
N ILE A 137 -2.75 13.09 -13.32
CA ILE A 137 -1.64 12.19 -13.01
C ILE A 137 -0.48 12.54 -13.94
N VAL A 138 0.69 12.75 -13.35
CA VAL A 138 1.92 13.15 -14.06
C VAL A 138 2.99 12.10 -13.77
N THR A 139 3.41 11.39 -14.82
CA THR A 139 4.57 10.50 -14.79
C THR A 139 5.62 11.00 -15.79
N PRO A 140 6.85 10.47 -15.77
CA PRO A 140 7.87 10.85 -16.75
C PRO A 140 7.45 10.65 -18.22
N TRP A 141 6.55 9.69 -18.45
CA TRP A 141 6.13 9.27 -19.81
C TRP A 141 4.65 9.54 -20.12
N LEU A 142 3.84 9.91 -19.14
CA LEU A 142 2.39 10.00 -19.34
C LEU A 142 1.78 11.14 -18.52
N ARG A 143 0.74 11.74 -19.09
CA ARG A 143 -0.17 12.65 -18.39
C ARG A 143 -1.61 12.24 -18.62
N LEU A 144 -2.32 11.90 -17.54
CA LEU A 144 -3.72 11.48 -17.55
C LEU A 144 -4.55 12.42 -16.68
N GLY A 145 -5.85 12.50 -16.97
CA GLY A 145 -6.77 13.37 -16.20
C GLY A 145 -6.90 14.76 -16.80
N THR A 146 -8.04 15.41 -16.53
CA THR A 146 -8.46 16.65 -17.19
C THR A 146 -8.24 17.90 -16.33
N ASN A 147 -8.06 17.73 -15.01
CA ASN A 147 -7.86 18.87 -14.11
C ASN A 147 -6.37 19.18 -13.90
N LYS A 148 -5.85 20.10 -14.68
CA LYS A 148 -4.45 20.56 -14.58
C LYS A 148 -4.15 21.39 -13.32
N ASN A 149 -5.17 21.85 -12.60
CA ASN A 149 -4.98 22.67 -11.39
C ASN A 149 -4.64 21.84 -10.15
N VAL A 150 -4.91 20.51 -10.18
CA VAL A 150 -4.51 19.58 -9.14
C VAL A 150 -3.78 18.43 -9.80
N GLN A 151 -2.51 18.26 -9.47
CA GLN A 151 -1.59 17.33 -10.12
C GLN A 151 -1.07 16.31 -9.10
N ILE A 152 -1.03 15.05 -9.51
CA ILE A 152 -0.42 13.95 -8.74
C ILE A 152 0.81 13.50 -9.52
N HIS A 153 1.97 13.74 -8.95
CA HIS A 153 3.27 13.40 -9.56
C HIS A 153 3.74 12.04 -9.02
N LEU A 154 4.01 11.09 -9.93
CA LEU A 154 4.58 9.81 -9.56
C LEU A 154 5.94 9.99 -8.87
N SER A 155 6.09 9.35 -7.72
CA SER A 155 7.33 9.26 -6.95
C SER A 155 7.93 7.86 -7.09
N PHE A 156 9.27 7.79 -7.05
CA PHE A 156 10.03 6.53 -7.02
C PHE A 156 10.85 6.41 -5.72
N GLY A 157 10.27 6.83 -4.60
CA GLY A 157 10.95 6.96 -3.31
C GLY A 157 11.44 8.37 -3.01
N ALA A 158 11.98 8.55 -1.80
CA ALA A 158 12.39 9.85 -1.24
C ALA A 158 11.31 10.94 -1.41
N THR A 159 10.06 10.55 -1.22
CA THR A 159 8.90 11.43 -1.45
C THR A 159 8.90 12.60 -0.48
N GLU A 160 9.34 12.35 0.76
CA GLU A 160 9.44 13.32 1.85
C GLU A 160 10.49 14.43 1.63
N ALA A 161 11.41 14.22 0.70
CA ALA A 161 12.45 15.21 0.39
C ALA A 161 12.02 16.24 -0.67
N LYS A 162 10.82 16.10 -1.26
CA LYS A 162 10.38 16.95 -2.37
C LYS A 162 9.70 18.27 -1.99
N PRO A 163 8.88 18.32 -0.92
CA PRO A 163 8.31 19.59 -0.49
C PRO A 163 9.36 20.47 0.24
N PRO A 164 9.29 21.81 0.12
CA PRO A 164 8.30 22.58 -0.67
C PRO A 164 8.75 22.87 -2.11
N GLU A 165 9.96 22.52 -2.53
CA GLU A 165 10.59 22.98 -3.76
C GLU A 165 9.91 22.39 -5.01
N ASP A 166 9.71 21.08 -5.02
CA ASP A 166 9.19 20.36 -6.19
C ASP A 166 7.66 20.26 -6.18
N VAL A 167 7.10 20.00 -4.96
CA VAL A 167 5.66 19.80 -4.75
C VAL A 167 5.17 20.48 -3.48
N ASP A 168 3.86 20.69 -3.39
CA ASP A 168 3.22 21.38 -2.25
C ASP A 168 2.84 20.44 -1.10
N ALA A 169 2.63 19.16 -1.43
CA ALA A 169 2.25 18.09 -0.49
C ALA A 169 2.72 16.74 -0.99
N ILE A 170 2.70 15.77 -0.09
CA ILE A 170 2.93 14.36 -0.43
C ILE A 170 1.79 13.48 0.09
N MET A 171 1.58 12.34 -0.58
CA MET A 171 0.86 11.20 -0.03
C MET A 171 1.84 10.04 0.06
N ASP A 172 2.14 9.60 1.26
CA ASP A 172 3.12 8.54 1.51
C ASP A 172 2.75 7.71 2.74
N VAL A 173 3.39 6.55 2.89
CA VAL A 173 3.20 5.67 4.03
C VAL A 173 4.09 6.08 5.20
N THR A 174 3.57 5.87 6.39
CA THR A 174 4.34 6.05 7.62
C THR A 174 3.91 5.05 8.70
N GLU A 175 4.85 4.58 9.51
CA GLU A 175 4.54 3.82 10.72
C GLU A 175 4.39 4.76 11.91
N THR A 176 5.38 5.59 12.19
CA THR A 176 5.48 6.44 13.37
C THR A 176 5.44 7.94 13.08
N GLY A 177 5.62 8.34 11.83
CA GLY A 177 5.76 9.75 11.42
C GLY A 177 7.17 10.34 11.64
N THR A 178 8.13 9.56 12.10
CA THR A 178 9.48 10.06 12.43
C THR A 178 10.20 10.64 11.22
N THR A 179 10.21 9.91 10.09
CA THR A 179 10.84 10.38 8.85
C THR A 179 10.23 11.68 8.34
N LEU A 180 8.91 11.80 8.41
CA LEU A 180 8.21 13.03 8.03
C LEU A 180 8.66 14.21 8.88
N LYS A 181 8.72 14.04 10.20
CA LYS A 181 9.19 15.09 11.13
C LYS A 181 10.65 15.49 10.88
N GLN A 182 11.52 14.52 10.58
CA GLN A 182 12.93 14.80 10.26
C GLN A 182 13.08 15.63 8.98
N ASN A 183 12.13 15.52 8.04
CA ASN A 183 12.05 16.31 6.83
C ASN A 183 11.13 17.55 6.95
N GLN A 184 10.86 18.01 8.18
CA GLN A 184 10.05 19.20 8.47
C GLN A 184 8.65 19.15 7.84
N LEU A 185 8.03 17.95 7.85
CA LEU A 185 6.69 17.71 7.36
C LEU A 185 5.75 17.35 8.50
N LYS A 186 4.52 17.87 8.43
CA LYS A 186 3.42 17.51 9.31
C LYS A 186 2.33 16.76 8.57
N ILE A 187 1.73 15.79 9.24
CA ILE A 187 0.56 15.06 8.74
C ILE A 187 -0.68 15.96 8.91
N VAL A 188 -1.47 16.09 7.85
CA VAL A 188 -2.73 16.85 7.86
C VAL A 188 -3.97 15.98 7.61
N ASP A 189 -3.78 14.81 6.96
CA ASP A 189 -4.86 13.83 6.77
C ASP A 189 -4.30 12.41 6.86
N THR A 190 -5.11 11.48 7.37
CA THR A 190 -4.89 10.04 7.22
C THR A 190 -5.87 9.50 6.20
N VAL A 191 -5.34 8.92 5.13
CA VAL A 191 -6.12 8.42 3.99
C VAL A 191 -6.67 7.03 4.28
N MET A 192 -5.79 6.14 4.80
CA MET A 192 -6.15 4.79 5.22
C MET A 192 -5.09 4.21 6.16
N GLU A 193 -5.48 3.16 6.89
CA GLU A 193 -4.56 2.27 7.58
C GLU A 193 -4.43 0.97 6.79
N SER A 194 -3.23 0.38 6.78
CA SER A 194 -2.94 -0.84 6.06
C SER A 194 -2.14 -1.80 6.93
N SER A 195 -2.32 -3.10 6.69
CA SER A 195 -1.52 -4.20 7.20
C SER A 195 -1.26 -5.21 6.09
N ALA A 196 -0.35 -6.14 6.33
CA ALA A 196 -0.07 -7.22 5.39
C ALA A 196 -1.22 -8.23 5.37
N HIS A 197 -1.66 -8.64 4.17
CA HIS A 197 -2.72 -9.61 3.95
C HIS A 197 -2.22 -10.78 3.10
N LEU A 198 -2.70 -11.98 3.43
CA LEU A 198 -2.66 -13.12 2.52
C LEU A 198 -3.85 -12.99 1.55
N ILE A 199 -3.55 -12.94 0.26
CA ILE A 199 -4.53 -12.83 -0.82
C ILE A 199 -4.47 -14.04 -1.74
N ALA A 200 -5.57 -14.35 -2.43
CA ALA A 200 -5.63 -15.43 -3.40
C ALA A 200 -6.28 -15.02 -4.71
N ASN A 201 -5.89 -15.70 -5.78
CA ASN A 201 -6.58 -15.64 -7.06
C ASN A 201 -7.93 -16.33 -6.97
N LYS A 202 -8.99 -15.67 -7.43
CA LYS A 202 -10.37 -16.18 -7.36
C LYS A 202 -10.60 -17.44 -8.21
N LYS A 203 -9.85 -17.63 -9.31
CA LYS A 203 -9.94 -18.85 -10.14
C LYS A 203 -9.25 -20.02 -9.44
N SER A 204 -8.11 -19.79 -8.79
CA SER A 204 -7.41 -20.81 -8.00
C SER A 204 -8.27 -21.34 -6.83
N LEU A 205 -9.11 -20.48 -6.24
CA LEU A 205 -10.08 -20.90 -5.22
C LEU A 205 -11.24 -21.75 -5.75
N LYS A 206 -11.49 -21.77 -7.07
CA LYS A 206 -12.50 -22.64 -7.70
C LYS A 206 -11.95 -24.03 -8.03
N ASP A 207 -10.64 -24.19 -8.17
CA ASP A 207 -9.99 -25.47 -8.35
C ASP A 207 -9.91 -26.20 -7.00
N LYS A 208 -10.41 -27.43 -6.94
CA LYS A 208 -10.50 -28.19 -5.67
C LYS A 208 -9.13 -28.45 -5.01
N GLN A 209 -8.13 -28.82 -5.81
CA GLN A 209 -6.80 -29.15 -5.29
C GLN A 209 -6.08 -27.89 -4.81
N LYS A 210 -6.05 -26.84 -5.61
CA LYS A 210 -5.47 -25.56 -5.25
C LYS A 210 -6.17 -24.94 -4.04
N ARG A 211 -7.49 -24.98 -4.01
CA ARG A 211 -8.29 -24.47 -2.91
C ARG A 211 -7.93 -25.16 -1.59
N GLN A 212 -7.85 -26.51 -1.58
CA GLN A 212 -7.45 -27.24 -0.38
C GLN A 212 -6.07 -26.78 0.10
N LYS A 213 -5.07 -26.74 -0.79
CA LYS A 213 -3.71 -26.30 -0.46
C LYS A 213 -3.68 -24.85 0.04
N ILE A 214 -4.48 -23.95 -0.55
CA ILE A 214 -4.61 -22.56 -0.09
C ILE A 214 -5.17 -22.50 1.34
N PHE A 215 -6.19 -23.30 1.67
CA PHE A 215 -6.73 -23.33 3.02
C PHE A 215 -5.79 -23.97 4.04
N ASP A 216 -4.95 -24.92 3.63
CA ASP A 216 -3.87 -25.46 4.48
C ASP A 216 -2.87 -24.34 4.82
N ILE A 217 -2.46 -23.54 3.83
CA ILE A 217 -1.61 -22.34 4.04
C ILE A 217 -2.27 -21.34 4.99
N VAL A 218 -3.56 -21.02 4.79
CA VAL A 218 -4.32 -20.11 5.67
C VAL A 218 -4.33 -20.64 7.10
N THR A 219 -4.52 -21.94 7.28
CA THR A 219 -4.59 -22.57 8.61
C THR A 219 -3.26 -22.48 9.34
N LEU A 220 -2.15 -22.81 8.67
CA LEU A 220 -0.80 -22.70 9.22
C LEU A 220 -0.47 -21.25 9.62
N MET A 221 -0.69 -20.29 8.69
CA MET A 221 -0.40 -18.88 8.95
C MET A 221 -1.29 -18.29 10.03
N ARG A 222 -2.57 -18.69 10.09
CA ARG A 222 -3.50 -18.28 11.15
C ARG A 222 -3.04 -18.77 12.51
N GLY A 223 -2.58 -20.04 12.58
CA GLY A 223 -1.99 -20.60 13.80
C GLY A 223 -0.80 -19.79 14.27
N ALA A 224 0.13 -19.44 13.38
CA ALA A 224 1.30 -18.62 13.70
C ALA A 224 0.90 -17.20 14.17
N VAL A 225 -0.03 -16.52 13.47
CA VAL A 225 -0.51 -15.17 13.84
C VAL A 225 -1.18 -15.19 15.21
N GLN A 226 -2.04 -16.19 15.48
CA GLN A 226 -2.73 -16.29 16.75
C GLN A 226 -1.77 -16.70 17.87
N GLY A 227 -0.84 -17.62 17.61
CA GLY A 227 0.16 -18.05 18.58
C GLY A 227 1.00 -16.92 19.18
N ARG A 228 1.24 -15.86 18.41
CA ARG A 228 1.94 -14.65 18.90
C ARG A 228 1.19 -13.89 20.00
N LYS A 229 -0.11 -14.15 20.18
CA LYS A 229 -0.96 -13.46 21.18
C LYS A 229 -0.96 -14.18 22.53
N TYR A 230 -0.41 -15.39 22.61
CA TYR A 230 -0.40 -16.20 23.81
C TYR A 230 1.01 -16.36 24.36
N LEU A 231 1.15 -16.22 25.69
CA LEU A 231 2.34 -16.57 26.44
C LEU A 231 2.20 -18.02 26.90
N HIS A 232 3.14 -18.89 26.52
CA HIS A 232 3.24 -20.24 27.09
C HIS A 232 3.97 -20.15 28.43
N ILE A 233 3.28 -20.44 29.51
CA ILE A 233 3.88 -20.56 30.85
C ILE A 233 4.09 -22.05 31.09
N TYR A 234 5.35 -22.48 31.21
CA TYR A 234 5.70 -23.81 31.68
C TYR A 234 5.85 -23.72 33.19
N MET A 235 5.03 -24.47 33.94
CA MET A 235 5.13 -24.69 35.39
C MET A 235 5.86 -25.99 35.65
#